data_3a9b11b47619a4ad3417b98ea9f81fa4
#
_entry.id   3a9b11b47619a4ad3417b98ea9f81fa4
#
_cell.length_a   1.000
_cell.length_b   1.000
_cell.length_c   1.000
_cell.angle_alpha   90.00
_cell.angle_beta   90.00
_cell.angle_gamma   90.00
#
_symmetry.space_group_name_H-M   'P 1'
#
loop_
_entity.id
_entity.type
_entity.pdbx_description
1 polymer ?
#
loop_
_entity_poly.entity_id
_entity_poly.type
_entity_poly.pdbx_seq_one_letter_code
_entity_poly.pdbx_strand_id
1 'polypeptide(L)'
;MKRINKYIGDPRFLEILNKFLKAGYIEPKTGDLVQPEIGSPQGGVLSPLLCNIVLHELDKYMADTENKFSKGKTRKINPVYKSLANKRFSSNDSVERLNLLSEMRKTRRSLMADPNYRRLDYIRYADDFIVLVSGSFKDAKFIQNNIKDYIKANCGLELNQNKTVISNILKDEWSFLGAKMKKLKINPELLPLRCDSQKQRWRVKHVSGTQVGIAKLLVNAPIDKLLGNLKKSGFVRQNKLGKFIPKAYTSIVNLTHYEIVSFYNSKIHGIINFYNFASNRPTLGSII
;
A
#
# COMPACT_ATOMS: atom_id res chain seq x y z
N MET A 1 -22.70 -10.63 17.19
CA MET A 1 -23.77 -11.66 17.26
C MET A 1 -24.86 -11.51 16.18
N LYS A 2 -25.58 -10.38 16.04
CA LYS A 2 -26.68 -10.21 15.05
C LYS A 2 -26.31 -10.59 13.61
N ARG A 3 -25.06 -10.28 13.16
CA ARG A 3 -24.59 -10.65 11.80
C ARG A 3 -24.34 -12.13 11.62
N ILE A 4 -23.81 -12.78 12.64
CA ILE A 4 -23.52 -14.22 12.61
C ILE A 4 -24.83 -15.02 12.63
N ASN A 5 -25.80 -14.58 13.44
CA ASN A 5 -27.12 -15.21 13.54
C ASN A 5 -27.90 -15.23 12.20
N LYS A 6 -27.55 -14.39 11.23
CA LYS A 6 -28.14 -14.44 9.88
C LYS A 6 -27.72 -15.68 9.09
N TYR A 7 -26.57 -16.27 9.41
CA TYR A 7 -25.97 -17.38 8.66
C TYR A 7 -25.94 -18.68 9.48
N ILE A 8 -25.82 -18.57 10.80
CA ILE A 8 -25.72 -19.71 11.71
C ILE A 8 -26.87 -19.65 12.71
N GLY A 9 -27.82 -20.57 12.57
CA GLY A 9 -29.01 -20.64 13.42
C GLY A 9 -28.86 -21.56 14.64
N ASP A 10 -27.70 -22.21 14.83
CA ASP A 10 -27.46 -23.09 15.98
C ASP A 10 -27.29 -22.31 17.28
N PRO A 11 -28.22 -22.40 18.25
CA PRO A 11 -28.18 -21.65 19.48
C PRO A 11 -27.02 -22.07 20.38
N ARG A 12 -26.58 -23.34 20.36
CA ARG A 12 -25.47 -23.85 21.16
C ARG A 12 -24.15 -23.21 20.70
N PHE A 13 -23.95 -23.18 19.39
CA PHE A 13 -22.78 -22.52 18.79
C PHE A 13 -22.75 -21.03 19.13
N LEU A 14 -23.87 -20.33 19.01
CA LEU A 14 -23.99 -18.92 19.31
C LEU A 14 -23.74 -18.62 20.80
N GLU A 15 -24.17 -19.50 21.69
CA GLU A 15 -23.90 -19.39 23.12
C GLU A 15 -22.42 -19.52 23.44
N ILE A 16 -21.74 -20.52 22.87
CA ILE A 16 -20.29 -20.72 23.02
C ILE A 16 -19.54 -19.47 22.53
N LEU A 17 -19.88 -18.98 21.35
CA LEU A 17 -19.27 -17.78 20.78
C LEU A 17 -19.48 -16.54 21.68
N ASN A 18 -20.66 -16.40 22.26
CA ASN A 18 -20.94 -15.31 23.19
C ASN A 18 -20.13 -15.44 24.50
N LYS A 19 -19.92 -16.65 24.99
CA LYS A 19 -19.04 -16.91 26.14
C LYS A 19 -17.59 -16.50 25.83
N PHE A 20 -17.08 -16.84 24.64
CA PHE A 20 -15.75 -16.39 24.20
C PHE A 20 -15.62 -14.87 24.14
N LEU A 21 -16.63 -14.17 23.64
CA LEU A 21 -16.61 -12.71 23.57
C LEU A 21 -16.64 -12.04 24.96
N LYS A 22 -17.28 -12.70 25.93
CA LYS A 22 -17.42 -12.20 27.31
C LYS A 22 -16.31 -12.64 28.25
N ALA A 23 -15.47 -13.60 27.87
CA ALA A 23 -14.48 -14.21 28.76
C ALA A 23 -13.39 -13.22 29.23
N GLY A 24 -13.13 -12.16 28.47
CA GLY A 24 -12.03 -11.25 28.76
C GLY A 24 -10.64 -11.85 28.52
N TYR A 25 -9.64 -11.26 29.15
CA TYR A 25 -8.26 -11.78 29.13
C TYR A 25 -7.57 -11.50 30.47
N ILE A 26 -6.56 -12.31 30.79
CA ILE A 26 -5.73 -12.10 31.97
C ILE A 26 -4.55 -11.21 31.57
N GLU A 27 -4.36 -10.09 32.25
CA GLU A 27 -3.21 -9.22 32.01
C GLU A 27 -1.93 -9.87 32.55
N PRO A 28 -0.90 -10.12 31.70
CA PRO A 28 0.28 -10.85 32.14
C PRO A 28 1.10 -10.19 33.25
N LYS A 29 0.96 -8.86 33.42
CA LYS A 29 1.72 -8.09 34.41
C LYS A 29 1.09 -8.11 35.79
N THR A 30 -0.22 -8.00 35.85
CA THR A 30 -0.97 -7.88 37.11
C THR A 30 -1.63 -9.19 37.51
N GLY A 31 -1.88 -10.10 36.57
CA GLY A 31 -2.65 -11.34 36.81
C GLY A 31 -4.17 -11.11 36.87
N ASP A 32 -4.63 -9.89 36.67
CA ASP A 32 -6.04 -9.52 36.79
C ASP A 32 -6.84 -9.92 35.54
N LEU A 33 -8.10 -10.30 35.74
CA LEU A 33 -9.05 -10.53 34.67
C LEU A 33 -9.62 -9.21 34.17
N VAL A 34 -9.27 -8.83 32.95
CA VAL A 34 -9.78 -7.62 32.28
C VAL A 34 -10.87 -8.01 31.31
N GLN A 35 -12.04 -7.43 31.48
CA GLN A 35 -13.16 -7.56 30.54
C GLN A 35 -13.22 -6.30 29.65
N PRO A 36 -13.04 -6.45 28.31
CA PRO A 36 -13.17 -5.29 27.44
C PRO A 36 -14.64 -4.84 27.36
N GLU A 37 -14.88 -3.57 27.57
CA GLU A 37 -16.22 -2.99 27.45
C GLU A 37 -16.73 -3.05 26.00
N ILE A 38 -15.84 -2.89 25.03
CA ILE A 38 -16.15 -2.87 23.59
C ILE A 38 -15.15 -3.73 22.82
N GLY A 39 -15.66 -4.57 21.93
CA GLY A 39 -14.85 -5.38 21.03
C GLY A 39 -14.46 -6.74 21.62
N SER A 40 -13.42 -7.33 21.05
CA SER A 40 -12.80 -8.59 21.52
C SER A 40 -11.38 -8.31 22.01
N PRO A 41 -10.85 -9.08 22.96
CA PRO A 41 -9.51 -8.88 23.48
C PRO A 41 -8.47 -8.98 22.35
N GLN A 42 -7.45 -8.13 22.43
CA GLN A 42 -6.33 -8.15 21.48
C GLN A 42 -5.55 -9.46 21.64
N GLY A 43 -5.30 -10.15 20.52
CA GLY A 43 -4.65 -11.46 20.53
C GLY A 43 -5.61 -12.66 20.67
N GLY A 44 -6.91 -12.44 20.82
CA GLY A 44 -7.90 -13.52 20.83
C GLY A 44 -7.96 -14.25 19.48
N VAL A 45 -8.01 -15.59 19.53
CA VAL A 45 -7.99 -16.47 18.33
C VAL A 45 -9.14 -16.16 17.35
N LEU A 46 -10.30 -15.80 17.88
CA LEU A 46 -11.49 -15.46 17.08
C LEU A 46 -11.53 -14.01 16.61
N SER A 47 -10.71 -13.13 17.18
CA SER A 47 -10.75 -11.68 16.91
C SER A 47 -10.55 -11.33 15.42
N PRO A 48 -9.58 -11.92 14.69
CA PRO A 48 -9.42 -11.62 13.26
C PRO A 48 -10.60 -12.05 12.40
N LEU A 49 -11.19 -13.21 12.70
CA LEU A 49 -12.36 -13.72 11.98
C LEU A 49 -13.57 -12.83 12.21
N LEU A 50 -13.85 -12.49 13.47
CA LEU A 50 -14.97 -11.63 13.84
C LEU A 50 -14.84 -10.23 13.27
N CYS A 51 -13.63 -9.67 13.28
CA CYS A 51 -13.32 -8.40 12.65
C CYS A 51 -13.63 -8.43 11.14
N ASN A 52 -13.21 -9.49 10.44
CA ASN A 52 -13.50 -9.66 9.02
C ASN A 52 -14.99 -9.78 8.73
N ILE A 53 -15.76 -10.49 9.56
CA ILE A 53 -17.23 -10.58 9.43
C ILE A 53 -17.90 -9.20 9.59
N VAL A 54 -17.41 -8.39 10.53
CA VAL A 54 -17.94 -7.03 10.74
C VAL A 54 -17.59 -6.13 9.57
N LEU A 55 -16.34 -6.13 9.10
CA LEU A 55 -15.85 -5.29 8.02
C LEU A 55 -16.29 -5.75 6.63
N HIS A 56 -16.80 -6.95 6.49
CA HIS A 56 -17.41 -7.42 5.21
C HIS A 56 -18.59 -6.53 4.76
N GLU A 57 -19.31 -5.93 5.69
CA GLU A 57 -20.35 -4.96 5.32
C GLU A 57 -19.75 -3.70 4.68
N LEU A 58 -18.57 -3.27 5.15
CA LEU A 58 -17.82 -2.22 4.48
C LEU A 58 -17.39 -2.62 3.07
N ASP A 59 -16.93 -3.88 2.89
CA ASP A 59 -16.52 -4.37 1.57
C ASP A 59 -17.69 -4.32 0.57
N LYS A 60 -18.89 -4.73 0.99
CA LYS A 60 -20.12 -4.63 0.18
C LYS A 60 -20.46 -3.18 -0.17
N TYR A 61 -20.42 -2.30 0.85
CA TYR A 61 -20.67 -0.88 0.64
C TYR A 61 -19.68 -0.24 -0.34
N MET A 62 -18.41 -0.62 -0.24
CA MET A 62 -17.37 -0.12 -1.15
C MET A 62 -17.54 -0.65 -2.56
N ALA A 63 -17.93 -1.91 -2.75
CA ALA A 63 -18.25 -2.46 -4.08
C ALA A 63 -19.43 -1.72 -4.75
N ASP A 64 -20.48 -1.42 -3.99
CA ASP A 64 -21.60 -0.63 -4.49
C ASP A 64 -21.19 0.81 -4.82
N THR A 65 -20.34 1.40 -3.97
CA THR A 65 -19.81 2.76 -4.18
C THR A 65 -18.91 2.81 -5.41
N GLU A 66 -18.07 1.80 -5.63
CA GLU A 66 -17.22 1.65 -6.81
C GLU A 66 -18.07 1.63 -8.09
N ASN A 67 -19.12 0.81 -8.12
CA ASN A 67 -20.03 0.71 -9.26
C ASN A 67 -20.74 2.03 -9.56
N LYS A 68 -21.18 2.78 -8.54
CA LYS A 68 -21.86 4.08 -8.69
C LYS A 68 -20.93 5.19 -9.09
N PHE A 69 -19.70 5.19 -8.56
CA PHE A 69 -18.72 6.25 -8.78
C PHE A 69 -17.98 6.11 -10.11
N SER A 70 -17.67 4.89 -10.54
CA SER A 70 -16.86 4.62 -11.72
C SER A 70 -17.61 4.95 -13.01
N LYS A 71 -17.00 5.77 -13.86
CA LYS A 71 -17.54 6.22 -15.14
C LYS A 71 -16.52 6.06 -16.27
N GLY A 72 -16.99 5.71 -17.46
CA GLY A 72 -16.18 5.60 -18.68
C GLY A 72 -15.22 4.40 -18.65
N LYS A 73 -14.88 3.85 -19.80
CA LYS A 73 -13.90 2.75 -19.91
C LYS A 73 -12.47 3.26 -20.01
N THR A 74 -12.25 4.34 -20.75
CA THR A 74 -10.94 4.94 -21.02
C THR A 74 -11.04 6.46 -20.96
N ARG A 75 -9.93 7.12 -20.58
CA ARG A 75 -9.84 8.60 -20.64
C ARG A 75 -9.80 9.07 -22.09
N LYS A 76 -10.32 10.25 -22.34
CA LYS A 76 -10.19 10.92 -23.64
C LYS A 76 -8.73 11.13 -24.01
N ILE A 77 -8.43 10.93 -25.29
CA ILE A 77 -7.08 11.18 -25.82
C ILE A 77 -6.84 12.69 -25.83
N ASN A 78 -5.64 13.10 -25.42
CA ASN A 78 -5.23 14.50 -25.49
C ASN A 78 -5.21 14.95 -26.96
N PRO A 79 -5.90 16.05 -27.33
CA PRO A 79 -5.94 16.54 -28.71
C PRO A 79 -4.56 16.81 -29.28
N VAL A 80 -3.64 17.38 -28.50
CA VAL A 80 -2.26 17.62 -28.91
C VAL A 80 -1.54 16.31 -29.25
N TYR A 81 -1.68 15.30 -28.40
CA TYR A 81 -1.09 13.98 -28.68
C TYR A 81 -1.69 13.35 -29.96
N LYS A 82 -3.00 13.47 -30.17
CA LYS A 82 -3.68 12.96 -31.35
C LYS A 82 -3.17 13.66 -32.63
N SER A 83 -3.00 15.00 -32.59
CA SER A 83 -2.43 15.75 -33.70
C SER A 83 -1.01 15.32 -34.06
N LEU A 84 -0.12 15.18 -33.04
CA LEU A 84 1.25 14.69 -33.23
C LEU A 84 1.26 13.26 -33.79
N ALA A 85 0.39 12.39 -33.30
CA ALA A 85 0.27 11.03 -33.82
C ALA A 85 -0.15 10.98 -35.28
N ASN A 86 -1.12 11.81 -35.69
CA ASN A 86 -1.56 11.92 -37.06
C ASN A 86 -0.46 12.46 -37.97
N LYS A 87 0.23 13.55 -37.58
CA LYS A 87 1.39 14.09 -38.31
C LYS A 87 2.48 13.04 -38.52
N ARG A 88 2.82 12.29 -37.42
CA ARG A 88 3.82 11.21 -37.51
C ARG A 88 3.38 10.09 -38.47
N PHE A 89 2.10 9.78 -38.53
CA PHE A 89 1.58 8.75 -39.45
C PHE A 89 1.66 9.23 -40.91
N SER A 90 1.39 10.51 -41.19
CA SER A 90 1.39 11.08 -42.52
C SER A 90 2.77 11.44 -43.05
N SER A 91 3.78 11.61 -42.19
CA SER A 91 5.15 11.93 -42.61
C SER A 91 5.86 10.72 -43.21
N ASN A 92 6.51 10.91 -44.36
CA ASN A 92 7.36 9.91 -45.03
C ASN A 92 8.83 10.03 -44.62
N ASP A 93 9.23 11.16 -44.00
CA ASP A 93 10.61 11.39 -43.56
C ASP A 93 10.89 10.70 -42.21
N SER A 94 11.96 9.89 -42.20
CA SER A 94 12.40 9.13 -41.02
C SER A 94 12.86 10.06 -39.88
N VAL A 95 13.50 11.19 -40.19
CA VAL A 95 14.02 12.13 -39.21
C VAL A 95 12.85 12.90 -38.56
N GLU A 96 11.91 13.37 -39.36
CA GLU A 96 10.69 14.03 -38.87
C GLU A 96 9.88 13.09 -37.98
N ARG A 97 9.72 11.82 -38.38
CA ARG A 97 9.02 10.81 -37.54
C ARG A 97 9.67 10.59 -36.20
N LEU A 98 11.01 10.67 -36.10
CA LEU A 98 11.74 10.58 -34.84
C LEU A 98 11.54 11.82 -33.96
N ASN A 99 11.56 13.02 -34.56
CA ASN A 99 11.31 14.27 -33.87
C ASN A 99 9.88 14.30 -33.30
N LEU A 100 8.88 13.96 -34.09
CA LEU A 100 7.49 13.85 -33.67
C LEU A 100 7.30 12.82 -32.57
N LEU A 101 8.02 11.70 -32.63
CA LEU A 101 8.02 10.69 -31.56
C LEU A 101 8.58 11.25 -30.25
N SER A 102 9.65 12.06 -30.32
CA SER A 102 10.21 12.76 -29.15
C SER A 102 9.19 13.69 -28.51
N GLU A 103 8.50 14.50 -29.31
CA GLU A 103 7.43 15.40 -28.83
C GLU A 103 6.24 14.63 -28.25
N MET A 104 5.82 13.56 -28.92
CA MET A 104 4.77 12.69 -28.39
C MET A 104 5.14 12.09 -27.04
N ARG A 105 6.42 11.78 -26.79
CA ARG A 105 6.90 11.27 -25.49
C ARG A 105 6.86 12.32 -24.38
N LYS A 106 7.03 13.61 -24.72
CA LYS A 106 6.88 14.73 -23.78
C LYS A 106 5.42 15.05 -23.48
N THR A 107 4.50 14.62 -24.35
CA THR A 107 3.08 14.89 -24.24
C THR A 107 2.31 13.71 -23.67
N ARG A 108 1.43 13.96 -22.71
CA ARG A 108 0.57 12.89 -22.16
C ARG A 108 -0.47 12.46 -23.18
N ARG A 109 -0.60 11.17 -23.41
CA ARG A 109 -1.58 10.59 -24.33
C ARG A 109 -3.02 10.91 -23.93
N SER A 110 -3.35 10.86 -22.64
CA SER A 110 -4.71 11.00 -22.14
C SER A 110 -4.84 12.25 -21.28
N LEU A 111 -6.01 12.85 -21.32
CA LEU A 111 -6.36 13.97 -20.45
C LEU A 111 -6.42 13.49 -18.99
N MET A 112 -5.70 14.20 -18.10
CA MET A 112 -5.71 13.84 -16.66
C MET A 112 -7.02 14.26 -15.99
N ALA A 113 -7.55 15.42 -16.36
CA ALA A 113 -8.81 15.97 -15.87
C ALA A 113 -9.93 15.68 -16.85
N ASP A 114 -10.29 14.41 -17.01
CA ASP A 114 -11.44 14.02 -17.84
C ASP A 114 -12.67 13.84 -16.94
N PRO A 115 -13.69 14.72 -17.03
CA PRO A 115 -14.88 14.64 -16.21
C PRO A 115 -15.73 13.39 -16.47
N ASN A 116 -15.55 12.76 -17.64
CA ASN A 116 -16.26 11.54 -18.03
C ASN A 116 -15.50 10.25 -17.63
N TYR A 117 -14.34 10.39 -16.98
CA TYR A 117 -13.57 9.25 -16.49
C TYR A 117 -13.33 9.36 -15.01
N ARG A 118 -13.94 8.48 -14.24
CA ARG A 118 -13.74 8.35 -12.80
C ARG A 118 -13.55 6.88 -12.47
N ARG A 119 -12.67 6.59 -11.51
CA ARG A 119 -12.43 5.26 -10.97
C ARG A 119 -12.29 5.32 -9.48
N LEU A 120 -12.81 4.32 -8.84
CA LEU A 120 -12.60 4.02 -7.44
C LEU A 120 -12.18 2.56 -7.36
N ASP A 121 -11.09 2.28 -6.68
CA ASP A 121 -10.62 0.93 -6.37
C ASP A 121 -10.43 0.84 -4.86
N TYR A 122 -10.83 -0.26 -4.26
CA TYR A 122 -10.77 -0.50 -2.83
C TYR A 122 -10.03 -1.78 -2.54
N ILE A 123 -9.09 -1.73 -1.58
CA ILE A 123 -8.32 -2.89 -1.13
C ILE A 123 -8.26 -2.84 0.39
N ARG A 124 -8.62 -3.95 1.05
CA ARG A 124 -8.54 -4.11 2.50
C ARG A 124 -7.72 -5.33 2.88
N TYR A 125 -6.95 -5.17 3.93
CA TYR A 125 -6.27 -6.26 4.62
C TYR A 125 -6.49 -6.12 6.12
N ALA A 126 -7.25 -7.01 6.71
CA ALA A 126 -7.75 -6.94 8.08
C ALA A 126 -8.46 -5.61 8.37
N ASP A 127 -7.93 -4.78 9.25
CA ASP A 127 -8.41 -3.45 9.61
C ASP A 127 -7.80 -2.32 8.77
N ASP A 128 -6.70 -2.57 8.07
CA ASP A 128 -6.07 -1.61 7.17
C ASP A 128 -6.72 -1.64 5.78
N PHE A 129 -7.06 -0.48 5.25
CA PHE A 129 -7.57 -0.37 3.89
C PHE A 129 -7.04 0.85 3.14
N ILE A 130 -7.03 0.75 1.82
CA ILE A 130 -6.67 1.84 0.91
C ILE A 130 -7.76 2.02 -0.13
N VAL A 131 -8.08 3.27 -0.43
CA VAL A 131 -9.05 3.66 -1.46
C VAL A 131 -8.32 4.50 -2.50
N LEU A 132 -8.28 4.03 -3.73
CA LEU A 132 -7.67 4.72 -4.84
C LEU A 132 -8.77 5.45 -5.63
N VAL A 133 -8.69 6.77 -5.70
CA VAL A 133 -9.69 7.59 -6.38
C VAL A 133 -9.06 8.28 -7.59
N SER A 134 -9.58 8.00 -8.78
CA SER A 134 -9.27 8.76 -9.98
C SER A 134 -10.36 9.80 -10.21
N GLY A 135 -10.20 10.94 -9.57
CA GLY A 135 -11.15 12.06 -9.57
C GLY A 135 -10.53 13.33 -9.00
N SER A 136 -11.36 14.26 -8.59
CA SER A 136 -10.92 15.48 -7.91
C SER A 136 -10.64 15.24 -6.41
N PHE A 137 -9.94 16.19 -5.78
CA PHE A 137 -9.76 16.16 -4.32
C PHE A 137 -11.11 16.24 -3.57
N LYS A 138 -12.08 16.95 -4.13
CA LYS A 138 -13.44 17.02 -3.57
C LYS A 138 -14.12 15.66 -3.57
N ASP A 139 -13.95 14.88 -4.65
CA ASP A 139 -14.48 13.52 -4.73
C ASP A 139 -13.84 12.61 -3.68
N ALA A 140 -12.52 12.69 -3.50
CA ALA A 140 -11.83 11.90 -2.49
C ALA A 140 -12.29 12.23 -1.07
N LYS A 141 -12.48 13.53 -0.76
CA LYS A 141 -12.99 13.97 0.53
C LYS A 141 -14.44 13.55 0.77
N PHE A 142 -15.27 13.60 -0.26
CA PHE A 142 -16.65 13.13 -0.20
C PHE A 142 -16.70 11.62 0.12
N ILE A 143 -15.89 10.81 -0.58
CA ILE A 143 -15.80 9.37 -0.33
C ILE A 143 -15.30 9.08 1.09
N GLN A 144 -14.27 9.82 1.57
CA GLN A 144 -13.74 9.67 2.93
C GLN A 144 -14.84 9.91 3.98
N ASN A 145 -15.62 10.98 3.83
CA ASN A 145 -16.70 11.28 4.76
C ASN A 145 -17.79 10.20 4.75
N ASN A 146 -18.20 9.76 3.56
CA ASN A 146 -19.20 8.69 3.42
C ASN A 146 -18.74 7.38 4.08
N ILE A 147 -17.46 7.01 3.92
CA ILE A 147 -16.90 5.83 4.58
C ILE A 147 -16.94 6.00 6.10
N LYS A 148 -16.54 7.18 6.60
CA LYS A 148 -16.55 7.49 8.02
C LYS A 148 -17.95 7.33 8.62
N ASP A 149 -18.94 7.93 7.96
CA ASP A 149 -20.34 7.91 8.42
C ASP A 149 -20.91 6.47 8.34
N TYR A 150 -20.59 5.74 7.28
CA TYR A 150 -21.02 4.35 7.11
C TYR A 150 -20.44 3.43 8.19
N ILE A 151 -19.13 3.52 8.46
CA ILE A 151 -18.45 2.72 9.50
C ILE A 151 -19.03 3.02 10.88
N LYS A 152 -19.26 4.29 11.19
CA LYS A 152 -19.85 4.69 12.46
C LYS A 152 -21.29 4.15 12.61
N ALA A 153 -22.12 4.31 11.59
CA ALA A 153 -23.53 3.89 11.63
C ALA A 153 -23.71 2.35 11.63
N ASN A 154 -22.95 1.64 10.79
CA ASN A 154 -23.18 0.21 10.55
C ASN A 154 -22.22 -0.70 11.32
N CYS A 155 -20.99 -0.25 11.59
CA CYS A 155 -19.99 -1.07 12.30
C CYS A 155 -19.82 -0.65 13.77
N GLY A 156 -20.31 0.53 14.16
CA GLY A 156 -20.07 1.09 15.50
C GLY A 156 -18.59 1.39 15.76
N LEU A 157 -17.79 1.58 14.68
CA LEU A 157 -16.36 1.85 14.75
C LEU A 157 -16.09 3.29 14.35
N GLU A 158 -14.99 3.85 14.85
CA GLU A 158 -14.53 5.17 14.44
C GLU A 158 -13.20 5.08 13.71
N LEU A 159 -13.09 5.82 12.60
CA LEU A 159 -11.82 5.94 11.88
C LEU A 159 -10.84 6.80 12.67
N ASN A 160 -9.60 6.31 12.80
CA ASN A 160 -8.54 7.10 13.40
C ASN A 160 -8.16 8.25 12.46
N GLN A 161 -8.52 9.47 12.85
CA GLN A 161 -8.32 10.68 12.04
C GLN A 161 -6.83 10.95 11.75
N ASN A 162 -5.93 10.64 12.66
CA ASN A 162 -4.50 10.85 12.50
C ASN A 162 -3.87 9.89 11.48
N LYS A 163 -4.48 8.73 11.26
CA LYS A 163 -4.01 7.71 10.31
C LYS A 163 -4.73 7.76 8.96
N THR A 164 -5.92 8.37 8.91
CA THR A 164 -6.73 8.46 7.70
C THR A 164 -6.40 9.73 6.92
N VAL A 165 -5.47 9.62 5.98
CA VAL A 165 -4.92 10.75 5.23
C VAL A 165 -5.24 10.61 3.74
N ILE A 166 -5.62 11.72 3.09
CA ILE A 166 -5.74 11.80 1.64
C ILE A 166 -4.39 12.24 1.08
N SER A 167 -3.75 11.39 0.29
CA SER A 167 -2.44 11.63 -0.32
C SER A 167 -2.54 11.74 -1.83
N ASN A 168 -1.77 12.65 -2.42
CA ASN A 168 -1.65 12.75 -3.86
C ASN A 168 -0.58 11.79 -4.38
N ILE A 169 -0.99 10.77 -5.15
CA ILE A 169 -0.09 9.75 -5.70
C ILE A 169 1.12 10.34 -6.48
N LEU A 170 0.98 11.52 -7.08
CA LEU A 170 2.05 12.14 -7.87
C LEU A 170 3.07 12.90 -7.04
N LYS A 171 2.69 13.37 -5.85
CA LYS A 171 3.50 14.27 -5.01
C LYS A 171 3.95 13.60 -3.73
N ASP A 172 3.06 12.84 -3.11
CA ASP A 172 3.23 12.35 -1.75
C ASP A 172 3.75 10.91 -1.73
N GLU A 173 4.38 10.54 -0.62
CA GLU A 173 4.62 9.17 -0.23
C GLU A 173 3.50 8.72 0.69
N TRP A 174 3.06 7.48 0.55
CA TRP A 174 2.06 6.88 1.45
C TRP A 174 2.53 5.54 1.95
N SER A 175 1.97 5.10 3.07
CA SER A 175 2.32 3.82 3.68
C SER A 175 1.12 2.89 3.69
N PHE A 176 1.35 1.61 3.36
CA PHE A 176 0.35 0.56 3.46
C PHE A 176 1.02 -0.77 3.80
N LEU A 177 0.47 -1.51 4.76
CA LEU A 177 1.00 -2.81 5.22
C LEU A 177 2.50 -2.80 5.55
N GLY A 178 2.97 -1.73 6.17
CA GLY A 178 4.36 -1.62 6.57
C GLY A 178 5.34 -1.28 5.45
N ALA A 179 4.89 -1.05 4.23
CA ALA A 179 5.70 -0.57 3.12
C ALA A 179 5.43 0.91 2.83
N LYS A 180 6.45 1.64 2.40
CA LYS A 180 6.33 3.00 1.85
C LYS A 180 6.19 2.93 0.34
N MET A 181 5.20 3.59 -0.20
CA MET A 181 4.91 3.63 -1.63
C MET A 181 5.11 5.02 -2.19
N LYS A 182 5.74 5.09 -3.36
CA LYS A 182 5.99 6.34 -4.07
C LYS A 182 5.90 6.13 -5.56
N LYS A 183 5.32 7.09 -6.26
CA LYS A 183 5.29 7.10 -7.71
C LYS A 183 6.56 7.75 -8.26
N LEU A 184 7.40 6.96 -8.96
CA LEU A 184 8.58 7.48 -9.64
C LEU A 184 8.15 8.09 -10.98
N LYS A 185 8.47 9.36 -11.20
CA LYS A 185 8.37 9.99 -12.52
C LYS A 185 9.58 9.57 -13.36
N ILE A 186 9.33 8.89 -14.47
CA ILE A 186 10.38 8.58 -15.44
C ILE A 186 10.53 9.80 -16.34
N ASN A 187 11.76 10.32 -16.47
CA ASN A 187 12.02 11.37 -17.44
C ASN A 187 11.93 10.78 -18.86
N PRO A 188 11.02 11.24 -19.71
CA PRO A 188 10.85 10.71 -21.06
C PRO A 188 12.08 10.94 -21.95
N GLU A 189 12.92 11.91 -21.66
CA GLU A 189 14.15 12.21 -22.40
C GLU A 189 15.23 11.13 -22.22
N LEU A 190 15.19 10.40 -21.10
CA LEU A 190 16.11 9.29 -20.83
C LEU A 190 15.67 7.97 -21.48
N LEU A 191 14.52 7.93 -22.13
CA LEU A 191 14.06 6.74 -22.82
C LEU A 191 14.65 6.67 -24.23
N PRO A 192 15.11 5.51 -24.70
CA PRO A 192 15.62 5.36 -26.05
C PRO A 192 14.55 5.73 -27.07
N LEU A 193 14.92 6.55 -28.05
CA LEU A 193 13.99 7.03 -29.10
C LEU A 193 13.57 5.90 -30.04
N ARG A 194 14.42 4.88 -30.22
CA ARG A 194 14.21 3.77 -31.13
C ARG A 194 14.54 2.44 -30.49
N CYS A 195 13.73 1.44 -30.77
CA CYS A 195 13.92 0.08 -30.30
C CYS A 195 14.04 -0.85 -31.50
N ASP A 196 15.20 -0.92 -32.11
CA ASP A 196 15.45 -1.76 -33.29
C ASP A 196 15.87 -3.17 -32.94
N SER A 197 16.37 -3.43 -31.74
CA SER A 197 16.72 -4.75 -31.27
C SER A 197 15.63 -5.42 -30.47
N GLN A 198 15.54 -6.72 -30.51
CA GLN A 198 14.62 -7.50 -29.68
C GLN A 198 14.84 -7.24 -28.19
N LYS A 199 16.11 -7.02 -27.75
CA LYS A 199 16.46 -6.70 -26.38
C LYS A 199 15.93 -5.31 -25.96
N GLN A 200 15.98 -4.32 -26.85
CA GLN A 200 15.44 -2.99 -26.59
C GLN A 200 13.90 -2.98 -26.61
N ARG A 201 13.27 -3.72 -27.52
CA ARG A 201 11.82 -3.97 -27.50
C ARG A 201 11.39 -4.60 -26.19
N TRP A 202 12.15 -5.57 -25.70
CA TRP A 202 11.87 -6.25 -24.45
C TRP A 202 12.03 -5.32 -23.24
N ARG A 203 13.09 -4.49 -23.17
CA ARG A 203 13.25 -3.44 -22.15
C ARG A 203 12.12 -2.44 -22.17
N VAL A 204 11.71 -1.97 -23.31
CA VAL A 204 10.60 -1.01 -23.45
C VAL A 204 9.28 -1.64 -23.04
N LYS A 205 9.02 -2.88 -23.42
CA LYS A 205 7.85 -3.64 -22.97
C LYS A 205 7.85 -3.89 -21.45
N HIS A 206 9.02 -4.20 -20.88
CA HIS A 206 9.15 -4.53 -19.46
C HIS A 206 9.16 -3.30 -18.56
N VAL A 207 9.72 -2.19 -19.03
CA VAL A 207 9.83 -0.96 -18.21
C VAL A 207 8.53 -0.21 -18.14
N SER A 208 7.61 -0.32 -19.10
CA SER A 208 6.33 0.38 -18.98
C SER A 208 5.41 0.33 -20.19
N GLY A 209 5.52 -0.63 -21.08
CA GLY A 209 4.64 -0.60 -22.22
C GLY A 209 4.62 0.75 -22.96
N THR A 210 5.76 1.38 -23.13
CA THR A 210 6.02 2.41 -24.14
C THR A 210 5.38 3.79 -24.02
N GLN A 211 4.88 4.25 -22.88
CA GLN A 211 4.24 5.55 -22.90
C GLN A 211 4.79 6.55 -21.90
N VAL A 212 5.01 7.74 -22.40
CA VAL A 212 5.35 8.96 -21.65
C VAL A 212 4.39 9.12 -20.48
N GLY A 213 4.94 9.18 -19.29
CA GLY A 213 4.14 9.43 -18.09
C GLY A 213 3.70 8.20 -17.31
N ILE A 214 4.12 6.99 -17.71
CA ILE A 214 3.95 5.84 -16.81
C ILE A 214 4.98 5.94 -15.71
N ALA A 215 4.52 6.28 -14.57
CA ALA A 215 5.35 6.31 -13.39
C ALA A 215 5.39 4.91 -12.80
N LYS A 216 6.60 4.39 -12.61
CA LYS A 216 6.82 3.15 -11.87
C LYS A 216 6.39 3.38 -10.42
N LEU A 217 5.57 2.48 -9.89
CA LEU A 217 5.31 2.44 -8.47
C LEU A 217 6.53 1.81 -7.78
N LEU A 218 7.15 2.56 -6.88
CA LEU A 218 8.18 2.05 -5.99
C LEU A 218 7.51 1.62 -4.69
N VAL A 219 7.78 0.40 -4.29
CA VAL A 219 7.36 -0.15 -3.00
C VAL A 219 8.63 -0.35 -2.18
N ASN A 220 8.85 0.46 -1.17
CA ASN A 220 10.08 0.52 -0.41
C ASN A 220 9.89 0.01 1.02
N ALA A 221 10.90 -0.66 1.54
CA ALA A 221 11.01 -0.92 2.97
C ALA A 221 11.21 0.42 3.72
N PRO A 222 10.51 0.65 4.85
CA PRO A 222 10.61 1.89 5.63
C PRO A 222 11.87 1.87 6.51
N ILE A 223 13.03 2.19 5.93
CA ILE A 223 14.35 2.09 6.57
C ILE A 223 14.39 2.83 7.91
N ASP A 224 13.85 4.05 7.98
CA ASP A 224 13.84 4.83 9.22
C ASP A 224 13.12 4.13 10.36
N LYS A 225 11.99 3.50 10.05
CA LYS A 225 11.20 2.72 11.02
C LYS A 225 11.96 1.46 11.45
N LEU A 226 12.63 0.78 10.51
CA LEU A 226 13.45 -0.40 10.79
C LEU A 226 14.62 -0.05 11.70
N LEU A 227 15.38 1.00 11.38
CA LEU A 227 16.48 1.48 12.22
C LEU A 227 15.98 1.92 13.61
N GLY A 228 14.82 2.56 13.68
CA GLY A 228 14.18 2.90 14.94
C GLY A 228 13.84 1.66 15.79
N ASN A 229 13.34 0.59 15.16
CA ASN A 229 13.06 -0.67 15.83
C ASN A 229 14.35 -1.38 16.28
N LEU A 230 15.38 -1.42 15.43
CA LEU A 230 16.69 -1.97 15.78
C LEU A 230 17.36 -1.20 16.93
N LYS A 231 17.16 0.12 17.01
CA LYS A 231 17.60 0.95 18.14
C LYS A 231 16.88 0.54 19.44
N LYS A 232 15.55 0.37 19.38
CA LYS A 232 14.76 -0.09 20.54
C LYS A 232 15.17 -1.49 21.01
N SER A 233 15.49 -2.37 20.08
CA SER A 233 15.96 -3.72 20.37
C SER A 233 17.44 -3.80 20.77
N GLY A 234 18.19 -2.69 20.81
CA GLY A 234 19.55 -2.62 21.29
C GLY A 234 20.65 -2.99 20.29
N PHE A 235 20.33 -3.24 19.02
CA PHE A 235 21.30 -3.57 17.96
C PHE A 235 22.03 -2.36 17.40
N VAL A 236 21.42 -1.17 17.53
CA VAL A 236 21.90 0.06 16.94
C VAL A 236 21.84 1.18 17.96
N ARG A 237 22.81 2.07 17.94
CA ARG A 237 22.80 3.33 18.69
C ARG A 237 22.85 4.53 17.73
N GLN A 238 22.42 5.67 18.20
CA GLN A 238 22.50 6.93 17.44
C GLN A 238 23.65 7.76 18.01
N ASN A 239 24.53 8.23 17.15
CA ASN A 239 25.62 9.12 17.54
C ASN A 239 25.12 10.55 17.75
N LYS A 240 26.01 11.46 18.23
CA LYS A 240 25.70 12.87 18.45
C LYS A 240 25.22 13.62 17.19
N LEU A 241 25.59 13.13 16.01
CA LEU A 241 25.18 13.67 14.70
C LEU A 241 23.88 13.05 14.18
N GLY A 242 23.18 12.25 14.96
CA GLY A 242 21.94 11.61 14.56
C GLY A 242 22.10 10.38 13.67
N LYS A 243 23.32 9.97 13.29
CA LYS A 243 23.60 8.80 12.44
C LYS A 243 23.49 7.52 13.25
N PHE A 244 22.86 6.51 12.68
CA PHE A 244 22.77 5.17 13.26
C PHE A 244 24.09 4.42 13.08
N ILE A 245 24.60 3.85 14.15
CA ILE A 245 25.80 3.03 14.16
C ILE A 245 25.53 1.71 14.89
N PRO A 246 26.16 0.60 14.48
CA PRO A 246 25.99 -0.69 15.14
C PRO A 246 26.36 -0.61 16.63
N LYS A 247 25.68 -1.39 17.44
CA LYS A 247 25.93 -1.56 18.87
C LYS A 247 26.07 -3.04 19.17
N ALA A 248 27.10 -3.42 19.93
CA ALA A 248 27.26 -4.77 20.41
C ALA A 248 26.06 -5.18 21.28
N TYR A 249 25.47 -6.34 21.01
CA TYR A 249 24.36 -6.89 21.76
C TYR A 249 24.90 -7.83 22.84
N THR A 250 25.11 -7.29 24.02
CA THR A 250 25.80 -7.98 25.12
C THR A 250 25.04 -9.14 25.75
N SER A 251 23.71 -9.20 25.56
CA SER A 251 22.86 -10.24 26.15
C SER A 251 23.17 -11.67 25.66
N ILE A 252 23.92 -11.82 24.56
CA ILE A 252 24.26 -13.13 23.99
C ILE A 252 25.75 -13.47 24.10
N VAL A 253 26.52 -12.69 24.86
CA VAL A 253 27.99 -12.89 25.01
C VAL A 253 28.35 -14.27 25.55
N ASN A 254 27.51 -14.84 26.41
CA ASN A 254 27.73 -16.14 27.02
C ASN A 254 27.34 -17.35 26.15
N LEU A 255 26.80 -17.10 24.95
CA LEU A 255 26.44 -18.16 24.02
C LEU A 255 27.66 -18.63 23.23
N THR A 256 27.58 -19.83 22.67
CA THR A 256 28.62 -20.35 21.77
C THR A 256 28.66 -19.52 20.49
N HIS A 257 29.81 -19.53 19.80
CA HIS A 257 30.00 -18.79 18.57
C HIS A 257 28.94 -19.16 17.51
N TYR A 258 28.60 -20.44 17.40
CA TYR A 258 27.55 -20.93 16.52
C TYR A 258 26.17 -20.34 16.85
N GLU A 259 25.78 -20.28 18.09
CA GLU A 259 24.51 -19.73 18.56
C GLU A 259 24.44 -18.23 18.29
N ILE A 260 25.53 -17.49 18.51
CA ILE A 260 25.62 -16.06 18.22
C ILE A 260 25.39 -15.81 16.73
N VAL A 261 26.10 -16.52 15.85
CA VAL A 261 25.95 -16.40 14.39
C VAL A 261 24.53 -16.77 13.96
N SER A 262 23.99 -17.87 14.47
CA SER A 262 22.62 -18.32 14.18
C SER A 262 21.57 -17.28 14.60
N PHE A 263 21.76 -16.66 15.77
CA PHE A 263 20.89 -15.60 16.26
C PHE A 263 20.87 -14.39 15.33
N TYR A 264 22.02 -13.87 14.91
CA TYR A 264 22.08 -12.74 13.96
C TYR A 264 21.53 -13.13 12.60
N ASN A 265 21.87 -14.29 12.06
CA ASN A 265 21.36 -14.78 10.79
C ASN A 265 19.81 -14.85 10.78
N SER A 266 19.21 -15.35 11.87
CA SER A 266 17.75 -15.42 11.96
C SER A 266 17.09 -14.04 11.86
N LYS A 267 17.69 -13.01 12.47
CA LYS A 267 17.19 -11.62 12.40
C LYS A 267 17.37 -11.01 11.02
N ILE A 268 18.56 -11.19 10.43
CA ILE A 268 18.89 -10.70 9.09
C ILE A 268 17.97 -11.33 8.04
N HIS A 269 17.86 -12.66 8.04
CA HIS A 269 16.97 -13.39 7.13
C HIS A 269 15.50 -13.01 7.31
N GLY A 270 15.05 -12.82 8.55
CA GLY A 270 13.70 -12.38 8.85
C GLY A 270 13.37 -11.04 8.17
N ILE A 271 14.26 -10.06 8.29
CA ILE A 271 14.07 -8.74 7.69
C ILE A 271 14.15 -8.81 6.15
N ILE A 272 15.16 -9.49 5.60
CA ILE A 272 15.36 -9.59 4.15
C ILE A 272 14.21 -10.34 3.49
N ASN A 273 13.74 -11.44 4.08
CA ASN A 273 12.64 -12.22 3.56
C ASN A 273 11.32 -11.46 3.62
N PHE A 274 11.06 -10.75 4.72
CA PHE A 274 9.85 -9.93 4.86
C PHE A 274 9.80 -8.82 3.81
N TYR A 275 10.92 -8.15 3.52
CA TYR A 275 10.99 -7.07 2.52
C TYR A 275 11.54 -7.52 1.16
N ASN A 276 11.41 -8.79 0.81
CA ASN A 276 11.91 -9.33 -0.46
C ASN A 276 11.30 -8.63 -1.71
N PHE A 277 10.08 -8.15 -1.58
CA PHE A 277 9.37 -7.39 -2.62
C PHE A 277 9.84 -5.93 -2.76
N ALA A 278 10.66 -5.42 -1.83
CA ALA A 278 10.99 -4.00 -1.79
C ALA A 278 11.94 -3.57 -2.91
N SER A 279 11.63 -2.43 -3.54
CA SER A 279 12.46 -1.85 -4.60
C SER A 279 13.81 -1.36 -4.10
N ASN A 280 13.94 -1.01 -2.81
CA ASN A 280 15.17 -0.56 -2.16
C ASN A 280 15.92 -1.68 -1.42
N ARG A 281 15.73 -2.93 -1.84
CA ARG A 281 16.40 -4.11 -1.26
C ARG A 281 17.93 -3.99 -1.17
N PRO A 282 18.65 -3.44 -2.19
CA PRO A 282 20.10 -3.25 -2.08
C PRO A 282 20.48 -2.32 -0.91
N THR A 283 19.76 -1.23 -0.72
CA THR A 283 19.96 -0.32 0.42
C THR A 283 19.66 -1.00 1.75
N LEU A 284 18.64 -1.86 1.80
CA LEU A 284 18.31 -2.63 2.98
C LEU A 284 19.46 -3.59 3.35
N GLY A 285 20.03 -4.30 2.37
CA GLY A 285 21.15 -5.20 2.57
C GLY A 285 22.45 -4.51 3.04
N SER A 286 22.65 -3.25 2.67
CA SER A 286 23.82 -2.47 3.14
C SER A 286 23.68 -1.91 4.57
N ILE A 287 22.46 -1.94 5.14
CA ILE A 287 22.18 -1.40 6.48
C ILE A 287 22.15 -2.52 7.53
N ILE A 288 21.81 -3.73 7.13
CA ILE A 288 21.74 -4.90 7.97
C ILE A 288 23.09 -5.62 8.00
#